data_db16f4267eb64d4f82eced3549cbd66d
#
_entry.id   db16f4267eb64d4f82eced3549cbd66d
#
_cell.length_a   1.000
_cell.length_b   1.000
_cell.length_c   1.000
_cell.angle_alpha   90.00
_cell.angle_beta   90.00
_cell.angle_gamma   90.00
#
_symmetry.space_group_name_H-M   'P 1'
#
loop_
_entity.id
_entity.type
_entity.pdbx_description
1 polymer ?
#
loop_
_entity_poly.entity_id
_entity_poly.type
_entity_poly.pdbx_seq_one_letter_code
_entity_poly.pdbx_strand_id
1 'polypeptide(L)'
;MSLSSKAQCLLEEETSRFINDYQEHFLKGETKPPEIGQPYLLHQPQATQGVLLVHGLMAAPEEVREWADYLYSQGYTVYAPRMDGHGTSADDLSRRKMSEWTAAVNRGHEILKHCCEHIVIAGFSTGAAVALKQVIDKPDAFDALVSISAPLKFKKFSANFAKPVNTWNKVLRQIANPVFDTKKFRKEFVTNHADNPHINYLRCPVSSIVEIKKLMNQVQKGLSSITIPTLVIHADKDPKVDVQSGRDI
;
A
#
# COMPACT_ATOMS: atom_id res chain seq x y z
N MET A 1 3.70 29.02 6.65
CA MET A 1 3.04 28.81 7.97
C MET A 1 3.62 27.56 8.63
N SER A 2 3.72 27.54 9.96
CA SER A 2 4.09 26.31 10.68
C SER A 2 2.97 25.28 10.55
N LEU A 3 3.31 24.00 10.66
CA LEU A 3 2.34 22.92 10.72
C LEU A 3 1.31 23.17 11.85
N SER A 4 0.04 22.87 11.62
CA SER A 4 -0.95 23.04 12.68
C SER A 4 -0.66 22.08 13.85
N SER A 5 -0.95 22.51 15.09
CA SER A 5 -0.70 21.68 16.30
C SER A 5 -1.43 20.34 16.21
N LYS A 6 -2.60 20.30 15.54
CA LYS A 6 -3.35 19.06 15.35
C LYS A 6 -2.67 18.11 14.37
N ALA A 7 -2.18 18.63 13.22
CA ALA A 7 -1.43 17.81 12.26
C ALA A 7 -0.15 17.27 12.89
N GLN A 8 0.54 18.09 13.67
CA GLN A 8 1.75 17.67 14.38
C GLN A 8 1.48 16.55 15.39
N CYS A 9 0.44 16.67 16.21
CA CYS A 9 0.03 15.64 17.16
C CYS A 9 -0.27 14.30 16.45
N LEU A 10 -1.05 14.33 15.35
CA LEU A 10 -1.37 13.14 14.59
C LEU A 10 -0.14 12.49 13.94
N LEU A 11 0.81 13.29 13.48
CA LEU A 11 2.07 12.81 12.91
C LEU A 11 2.95 12.14 13.98
N GLU A 12 3.01 12.73 15.18
CA GLU A 12 3.71 12.15 16.32
C GLU A 12 3.06 10.83 16.77
N GLU A 13 1.74 10.72 16.75
CA GLU A 13 1.03 9.47 17.00
C GLU A 13 1.40 8.37 15.98
N GLU A 14 1.42 8.67 14.67
CA GLU A 14 1.80 7.70 13.64
C GLU A 14 3.28 7.30 13.74
N THR A 15 4.16 8.25 14.07
CA THR A 15 5.57 7.97 14.34
C THR A 15 5.73 7.05 15.54
N SER A 16 5.00 7.31 16.62
CA SER A 16 5.02 6.49 17.85
C SER A 16 4.48 5.09 17.60
N ARG A 17 3.41 4.93 16.81
CA ARG A 17 2.89 3.64 16.37
C ARG A 17 3.95 2.84 15.61
N PHE A 18 4.64 3.49 14.68
CA PHE A 18 5.73 2.84 13.94
C PHE A 18 6.85 2.38 14.88
N ILE A 19 7.32 3.25 15.77
CA ILE A 19 8.41 2.92 16.70
C ILE A 19 8.04 1.73 17.58
N ASN A 20 6.82 1.70 18.12
CA ASN A 20 6.33 0.58 18.94
C ASN A 20 6.27 -0.72 18.15
N ASP A 21 5.65 -0.71 16.96
CA ASP A 21 5.60 -1.88 16.08
C ASP A 21 6.99 -2.35 15.65
N TYR A 22 7.90 -1.39 15.36
CA TYR A 22 9.27 -1.66 14.97
C TYR A 22 10.05 -2.38 16.08
N GLN A 23 9.92 -1.93 17.31
CA GLN A 23 10.56 -2.55 18.48
C GLN A 23 9.97 -3.93 18.79
N GLU A 24 8.63 -4.05 18.76
CA GLU A 24 7.94 -5.31 19.08
C GLU A 24 8.20 -6.40 18.04
N HIS A 25 8.30 -6.01 16.76
CA HIS A 25 8.35 -6.97 15.66
C HIS A 25 9.71 -7.00 14.94
N PHE A 26 10.75 -6.42 15.56
CA PHE A 26 12.11 -6.46 15.01
C PHE A 26 12.60 -7.90 14.82
N LEU A 27 13.06 -8.22 13.63
CA LEU A 27 13.66 -9.51 13.29
C LEU A 27 15.03 -9.30 12.66
N LYS A 28 16.07 -9.69 13.39
CA LYS A 28 17.46 -9.60 12.93
C LYS A 28 17.63 -10.29 11.56
N GLY A 29 18.21 -9.58 10.62
CA GLY A 29 18.45 -10.07 9.25
C GLY A 29 17.28 -9.91 8.27
N GLU A 30 16.12 -9.45 8.75
CA GLU A 30 14.96 -9.15 7.89
C GLU A 30 14.51 -7.69 7.99
N THR A 31 14.34 -7.20 9.23
CA THR A 31 13.90 -5.81 9.47
C THR A 31 14.91 -4.82 8.90
N LYS A 32 14.42 -3.88 8.12
CA LYS A 32 15.24 -2.83 7.50
C LYS A 32 15.53 -1.71 8.50
N PRO A 33 16.48 -0.81 8.23
CA PRO A 33 16.68 0.39 9.03
C PRO A 33 15.37 1.17 9.23
N PRO A 34 15.15 1.82 10.39
CA PRO A 34 13.86 2.44 10.72
C PRO A 34 13.44 3.53 9.74
N GLU A 35 14.36 4.25 9.15
CA GLU A 35 14.10 5.30 8.16
C GLU A 35 13.39 4.79 6.91
N ILE A 36 13.55 3.50 6.57
CA ILE A 36 12.85 2.85 5.45
C ILE A 36 11.36 2.68 5.74
N GLY A 37 11.02 2.33 7.00
CA GLY A 37 9.66 1.99 7.43
C GLY A 37 8.86 3.17 7.99
N GLN A 38 9.51 4.23 8.39
CA GLN A 38 8.88 5.36 9.06
C GLN A 38 7.96 6.14 8.12
N PRO A 39 6.70 6.45 8.52
CA PRO A 39 5.86 7.37 7.77
C PRO A 39 6.48 8.78 7.79
N TYR A 40 6.25 9.57 6.74
CA TYR A 40 6.83 10.90 6.66
C TYR A 40 5.90 11.91 6.00
N LEU A 41 6.04 13.18 6.42
CA LEU A 41 5.38 14.34 5.85
C LEU A 41 6.43 15.29 5.26
N LEU A 42 6.30 15.62 3.97
CA LEU A 42 7.01 16.70 3.30
C LEU A 42 6.05 17.89 3.23
N HIS A 43 6.17 18.81 4.19
CA HIS A 43 5.22 19.92 4.33
C HIS A 43 5.68 21.17 3.56
N GLN A 44 4.82 21.65 2.66
CA GLN A 44 4.97 22.93 1.98
C GLN A 44 4.05 23.98 2.64
N PRO A 45 4.59 24.98 3.34
CA PRO A 45 3.79 25.88 4.18
C PRO A 45 2.74 26.72 3.45
N GLN A 46 2.84 26.82 2.13
CA GLN A 46 1.92 27.61 1.28
C GLN A 46 1.09 26.72 0.34
N ALA A 47 1.27 25.41 0.37
CA ALA A 47 0.52 24.51 -0.47
C ALA A 47 -0.92 24.41 0.00
N THR A 48 -1.87 24.60 -0.91
CA THR A 48 -3.27 24.28 -0.72
C THR A 48 -3.58 22.82 -1.13
N GLN A 49 -2.66 22.20 -1.87
CA GLN A 49 -2.80 20.85 -2.41
C GLN A 49 -1.89 19.85 -1.68
N GLY A 50 -2.48 18.75 -1.23
CA GLY A 50 -1.79 17.64 -0.58
C GLY A 50 -1.87 16.35 -1.40
N VAL A 51 -0.83 15.53 -1.35
CA VAL A 51 -0.81 14.21 -1.98
C VAL A 51 -0.56 13.14 -0.93
N LEU A 52 -1.49 12.19 -0.83
CA LEU A 52 -1.39 11.00 0.02
C LEU A 52 -0.82 9.86 -0.83
N LEU A 53 0.46 9.48 -0.60
CA LEU A 53 1.15 8.45 -1.38
C LEU A 53 1.19 7.11 -0.67
N VAL A 54 0.56 6.08 -1.25
CA VAL A 54 0.43 4.75 -0.63
C VAL A 54 1.34 3.74 -1.32
N HIS A 55 2.27 3.16 -0.56
CA HIS A 55 3.24 2.16 -1.03
C HIS A 55 2.61 0.77 -1.28
N GLY A 56 3.37 -0.13 -1.92
CA GLY A 56 2.94 -1.49 -2.23
C GLY A 56 3.10 -2.49 -1.09
N LEU A 57 2.64 -3.74 -1.34
CA LEU A 57 2.78 -4.85 -0.39
C LEU A 57 4.25 -5.22 -0.18
N MET A 58 4.59 -5.58 1.05
CA MET A 58 5.95 -5.97 1.48
C MET A 58 7.01 -4.86 1.34
N ALA A 59 6.62 -3.68 0.85
CA ALA A 59 7.45 -2.50 0.78
C ALA A 59 7.32 -1.64 2.05
N ALA A 60 7.58 -0.36 1.94
CA ALA A 60 7.54 0.60 3.03
C ALA A 60 7.36 2.01 2.44
N PRO A 61 7.12 3.07 3.24
CA PRO A 61 7.02 4.44 2.75
C PRO A 61 8.18 4.89 1.85
N GLU A 62 9.37 4.35 2.05
CA GLU A 62 10.54 4.63 1.22
C GLU A 62 10.36 4.24 -0.26
N GLU A 63 9.48 3.27 -0.59
CA GLU A 63 9.21 2.89 -1.98
C GLU A 63 8.70 4.05 -2.85
N VAL A 64 8.02 5.00 -2.23
CA VAL A 64 7.44 6.17 -2.92
C VAL A 64 8.22 7.46 -2.66
N ARG A 65 9.42 7.38 -2.07
CA ARG A 65 10.23 8.53 -1.68
C ARG A 65 10.62 9.42 -2.86
N GLU A 66 11.16 8.86 -3.92
CA GLU A 66 11.56 9.64 -5.11
C GLU A 66 10.36 10.38 -5.72
N TRP A 67 9.20 9.74 -5.75
CA TRP A 67 7.97 10.37 -6.22
C TRP A 67 7.51 11.47 -5.26
N ALA A 68 7.59 11.25 -3.95
CA ALA A 68 7.26 12.24 -2.95
C ALA A 68 8.16 13.48 -3.04
N ASP A 69 9.47 13.28 -3.18
CA ASP A 69 10.45 14.37 -3.30
C ASP A 69 10.23 15.19 -4.58
N TYR A 70 9.89 14.50 -5.69
CA TYR A 70 9.53 15.21 -6.92
C TYR A 70 8.27 16.07 -6.74
N LEU A 71 7.19 15.54 -6.19
CA LEU A 71 5.96 16.29 -5.94
C LEU A 71 6.18 17.44 -4.97
N TYR A 72 6.98 17.22 -3.93
CA TYR A 72 7.37 18.28 -3.01
C TYR A 72 8.13 19.41 -3.72
N SER A 73 9.04 19.09 -4.63
CA SER A 73 9.77 20.07 -5.45
C SER A 73 8.83 20.87 -6.38
N GLN A 74 7.66 20.32 -6.71
CA GLN A 74 6.63 20.97 -7.50
C GLN A 74 5.63 21.80 -6.65
N GLY A 75 5.86 21.89 -5.32
CA GLY A 75 5.08 22.73 -4.43
C GLY A 75 3.91 22.04 -3.73
N TYR A 76 3.81 20.70 -3.81
CA TYR A 76 2.80 19.93 -3.08
C TYR A 76 3.24 19.61 -1.66
N THR A 77 2.31 19.57 -0.71
CA THR A 77 2.52 18.86 0.56
C THR A 77 2.29 17.36 0.32
N VAL A 78 3.23 16.51 0.77
CA VAL A 78 3.14 15.06 0.52
C VAL A 78 3.22 14.29 1.83
N TYR A 79 2.28 13.37 2.04
CA TYR A 79 2.34 12.42 3.15
C TYR A 79 2.39 10.98 2.64
N ALA A 80 3.35 10.21 3.12
CA ALA A 80 3.46 8.79 2.87
C ALA A 80 3.17 8.01 4.16
N PRO A 81 1.96 7.47 4.33
CA PRO A 81 1.62 6.63 5.48
C PRO A 81 2.34 5.29 5.41
N ARG A 82 2.61 4.70 6.56
CA ARG A 82 3.01 3.30 6.66
C ARG A 82 1.76 2.43 6.85
N MET A 83 1.50 1.52 5.95
CA MET A 83 0.50 0.47 6.19
C MET A 83 0.99 -0.48 7.30
N ASP A 84 0.12 -0.82 8.26
CA ASP A 84 0.48 -1.66 9.40
C ASP A 84 1.07 -3.00 8.94
N GLY A 85 2.14 -3.46 9.61
CA GLY A 85 2.91 -4.66 9.25
C GLY A 85 4.01 -4.44 8.20
N HIS A 86 4.14 -3.23 7.65
CA HIS A 86 5.21 -2.87 6.72
C HIS A 86 6.32 -2.09 7.43
N GLY A 87 7.56 -2.21 6.95
CA GLY A 87 8.73 -1.58 7.58
C GLY A 87 9.18 -2.25 8.88
N THR A 88 8.58 -3.35 9.29
CA THR A 88 8.87 -4.15 10.48
C THR A 88 9.40 -5.52 10.10
N SER A 89 8.54 -6.55 10.02
CA SER A 89 8.90 -7.90 9.56
C SER A 89 7.76 -8.57 8.79
N ALA A 90 8.08 -9.59 8.00
CA ALA A 90 7.06 -10.38 7.32
C ALA A 90 6.17 -11.16 8.31
N ASP A 91 6.67 -11.47 9.52
CA ASP A 91 5.88 -12.08 10.59
C ASP A 91 4.82 -11.13 11.13
N ASP A 92 5.12 -9.85 11.29
CA ASP A 92 4.15 -8.82 11.64
C ASP A 92 3.11 -8.68 10.52
N LEU A 93 3.55 -8.50 9.28
CA LEU A 93 2.67 -8.41 8.12
C LEU A 93 1.73 -9.61 8.00
N SER A 94 2.18 -10.82 8.39
CA SER A 94 1.37 -12.05 8.35
C SER A 94 0.12 -11.99 9.24
N ARG A 95 0.12 -11.14 10.25
CA ARG A 95 -0.96 -10.97 11.24
C ARG A 95 -1.94 -9.87 10.87
N ARG A 96 -1.55 -8.97 9.94
CA ARG A 96 -2.32 -7.78 9.58
C ARG A 96 -3.44 -8.10 8.57
N LYS A 97 -4.48 -7.30 8.63
CA LYS A 97 -5.66 -7.37 7.75
C LYS A 97 -5.71 -6.16 6.84
N MET A 98 -6.38 -6.27 5.71
CA MET A 98 -6.62 -5.15 4.80
C MET A 98 -7.30 -3.95 5.49
N SER A 99 -8.12 -4.20 6.52
CA SER A 99 -8.78 -3.13 7.29
C SER A 99 -7.78 -2.27 8.08
N GLU A 100 -6.66 -2.83 8.52
CA GLU A 100 -5.60 -2.08 9.19
C GLU A 100 -4.86 -1.21 8.19
N TRP A 101 -4.61 -1.72 6.96
CA TRP A 101 -4.01 -0.93 5.88
C TRP A 101 -4.88 0.25 5.47
N THR A 102 -6.19 0.03 5.29
CA THR A 102 -7.13 1.11 5.00
C THR A 102 -7.23 2.11 6.16
N ALA A 103 -7.17 1.65 7.41
CA ALA A 103 -7.17 2.52 8.58
C ALA A 103 -5.90 3.40 8.65
N ALA A 104 -4.72 2.86 8.33
CA ALA A 104 -3.48 3.64 8.26
C ALA A 104 -3.56 4.77 7.22
N VAL A 105 -4.12 4.48 6.04
CA VAL A 105 -4.32 5.49 4.99
C VAL A 105 -5.35 6.54 5.41
N ASN A 106 -6.41 6.14 6.13
CA ASN A 106 -7.35 7.09 6.72
C ASN A 106 -6.70 8.06 7.70
N ARG A 107 -5.81 7.58 8.57
CA ARG A 107 -5.06 8.44 9.49
C ARG A 107 -4.17 9.43 8.73
N GLY A 108 -3.55 8.98 7.63
CA GLY A 108 -2.79 9.86 6.74
C GLY A 108 -3.64 10.95 6.08
N HIS A 109 -4.86 10.62 5.66
CA HIS A 109 -5.82 11.60 5.15
C HIS A 109 -6.16 12.64 6.23
N GLU A 110 -6.41 12.21 7.48
CA GLU A 110 -6.68 13.15 8.58
C GLU A 110 -5.50 14.11 8.84
N ILE A 111 -4.25 13.67 8.69
CA ILE A 111 -3.09 14.56 8.78
C ILE A 111 -3.14 15.63 7.68
N LEU A 112 -3.34 15.23 6.42
CA LEU A 112 -3.36 16.15 5.28
C LEU A 112 -4.52 17.15 5.35
N LYS A 113 -5.69 16.78 5.85
CA LYS A 113 -6.82 17.69 6.07
C LYS A 113 -6.50 18.88 6.97
N HIS A 114 -5.50 18.75 7.83
CA HIS A 114 -5.03 19.83 8.69
C HIS A 114 -3.91 20.67 8.06
N CYS A 115 -3.49 20.32 6.84
CA CYS A 115 -2.42 20.98 6.10
C CYS A 115 -2.89 21.56 4.76
N CYS A 116 -3.90 20.94 4.12
CA CYS A 116 -4.29 21.23 2.74
C CYS A 116 -5.81 21.31 2.59
N GLU A 117 -6.25 22.08 1.61
CA GLU A 117 -7.67 22.23 1.23
C GLU A 117 -8.09 21.14 0.24
N HIS A 118 -7.19 20.76 -0.65
CA HIS A 118 -7.41 19.75 -1.68
C HIS A 118 -6.48 18.56 -1.48
N ILE A 119 -7.00 17.36 -1.58
CA ILE A 119 -6.22 16.13 -1.33
C ILE A 119 -6.38 15.16 -2.50
N VAL A 120 -5.25 14.85 -3.13
CA VAL A 120 -5.14 13.77 -4.12
C VAL A 120 -4.64 12.52 -3.40
N ILE A 121 -5.28 11.38 -3.64
CA ILE A 121 -4.74 10.10 -3.21
C ILE A 121 -4.07 9.38 -4.38
N ALA A 122 -2.88 8.87 -4.13
CA ALA A 122 -2.11 8.15 -5.14
C ALA A 122 -1.52 6.88 -4.53
N GLY A 123 -1.47 5.80 -5.29
CA GLY A 123 -0.93 4.55 -4.79
C GLY A 123 -0.29 3.70 -5.87
N PHE A 124 0.65 2.85 -5.41
CA PHE A 124 1.35 1.88 -6.24
C PHE A 124 0.98 0.46 -5.83
N SER A 125 0.67 -0.41 -6.81
CA SER A 125 0.37 -1.83 -6.59
C SER A 125 -0.75 -2.02 -5.55
N THR A 126 -0.51 -2.70 -4.44
CA THR A 126 -1.48 -2.85 -3.33
C THR A 126 -1.90 -1.50 -2.77
N GLY A 127 -1.00 -0.52 -2.71
CA GLY A 127 -1.34 0.85 -2.30
C GLY A 127 -2.36 1.50 -3.24
N ALA A 128 -2.30 1.21 -4.55
CA ALA A 128 -3.31 1.69 -5.49
C ALA A 128 -4.68 1.03 -5.26
N ALA A 129 -4.72 -0.26 -4.92
CA ALA A 129 -5.97 -0.93 -4.55
C ALA A 129 -6.56 -0.37 -3.23
N VAL A 130 -5.70 -0.01 -2.26
CA VAL A 130 -6.12 0.67 -1.02
C VAL A 130 -6.64 2.07 -1.34
N ALA A 131 -5.98 2.82 -2.22
CA ALA A 131 -6.42 4.15 -2.66
C ALA A 131 -7.80 4.08 -3.34
N LEU A 132 -8.01 3.14 -4.26
CA LEU A 132 -9.32 2.88 -4.88
C LEU A 132 -10.39 2.59 -3.82
N LYS A 133 -10.06 1.72 -2.84
CA LYS A 133 -10.98 1.39 -1.73
C LYS A 133 -11.33 2.61 -0.90
N GLN A 134 -10.38 3.50 -0.63
CA GLN A 134 -10.61 4.73 0.13
C GLN A 134 -11.61 5.65 -0.60
N VAL A 135 -11.44 5.84 -1.90
CA VAL A 135 -12.35 6.67 -2.72
C VAL A 135 -13.74 6.05 -2.78
N ILE A 136 -13.84 4.72 -2.92
CA ILE A 136 -15.13 4.00 -2.90
C ILE A 136 -15.86 4.18 -1.56
N ASP A 137 -15.14 4.06 -0.45
CA ASP A 137 -15.74 4.14 0.88
C ASP A 137 -16.05 5.59 1.31
N LYS A 138 -15.32 6.56 0.76
CA LYS A 138 -15.39 7.98 1.12
C LYS A 138 -15.31 8.85 -0.13
N PRO A 139 -16.37 8.92 -0.95
CA PRO A 139 -16.33 9.59 -2.25
C PRO A 139 -16.00 11.09 -2.17
N ASP A 140 -16.32 11.74 -1.05
CA ASP A 140 -16.10 13.18 -0.86
C ASP A 140 -14.78 13.51 -0.15
N ALA A 141 -13.93 12.50 0.12
CA ALA A 141 -12.70 12.70 0.89
C ALA A 141 -11.51 13.14 0.03
N PHE A 142 -11.58 12.94 -1.28
CA PHE A 142 -10.47 13.17 -2.20
C PHE A 142 -10.94 13.90 -3.45
N ASP A 143 -10.11 14.81 -3.95
CA ASP A 143 -10.39 15.58 -5.16
C ASP A 143 -9.98 14.83 -6.43
N ALA A 144 -9.00 13.95 -6.35
CA ALA A 144 -8.55 13.10 -7.46
C ALA A 144 -7.84 11.83 -6.98
N LEU A 145 -7.73 10.86 -7.88
CA LEU A 145 -7.08 9.56 -7.64
C LEU A 145 -6.01 9.28 -8.70
N VAL A 146 -4.85 8.78 -8.27
CA VAL A 146 -3.83 8.21 -9.16
C VAL A 146 -3.62 6.73 -8.80
N SER A 147 -3.95 5.84 -9.72
CA SER A 147 -3.84 4.39 -9.55
C SER A 147 -2.73 3.83 -10.44
N ILE A 148 -1.62 3.38 -9.83
CA ILE A 148 -0.49 2.80 -10.55
C ILE A 148 -0.43 1.29 -10.31
N SER A 149 -0.61 0.51 -11.36
CA SER A 149 -0.54 -0.97 -11.35
C SER A 149 -1.41 -1.64 -10.28
N ALA A 150 -2.62 -1.11 -10.03
CA ALA A 150 -3.55 -1.67 -9.05
C ALA A 150 -3.93 -3.11 -9.38
N PRO A 151 -3.83 -4.06 -8.42
CA PRO A 151 -4.23 -5.44 -8.66
C PRO A 151 -5.76 -5.59 -8.56
N LEU A 152 -6.43 -5.86 -9.69
CA LEU A 152 -7.80 -6.38 -9.74
C LEU A 152 -7.82 -7.83 -10.22
N LYS A 153 -6.82 -8.19 -11.04
CA LYS A 153 -6.56 -9.57 -11.48
C LYS A 153 -5.07 -9.86 -11.41
N PHE A 154 -4.71 -11.01 -10.85
CA PHE A 154 -3.35 -11.52 -10.98
C PHE A 154 -3.17 -12.24 -12.32
N LYS A 155 -2.00 -12.08 -12.92
CA LYS A 155 -1.63 -12.83 -14.12
C LYS A 155 -1.74 -14.34 -13.87
N LYS A 156 -2.36 -15.06 -14.80
CA LYS A 156 -2.28 -16.52 -14.87
C LYS A 156 -0.91 -16.87 -15.45
N PHE A 157 0.01 -17.31 -14.62
CA PHE A 157 1.32 -17.76 -15.09
C PHE A 157 1.16 -19.11 -15.80
N SER A 158 1.63 -19.18 -17.08
CA SER A 158 1.72 -20.46 -17.79
C SER A 158 2.82 -21.33 -17.18
N ALA A 159 2.68 -22.67 -17.29
CA ALA A 159 3.55 -23.66 -16.66
C ALA A 159 5.04 -23.61 -17.11
N ASN A 160 5.39 -22.75 -18.06
CA ASN A 160 6.71 -22.70 -18.70
C ASN A 160 7.69 -21.70 -18.08
N PHE A 161 7.29 -20.98 -17.01
CA PHE A 161 8.19 -20.06 -16.30
C PHE A 161 8.80 -20.68 -15.05
N ALA A 162 10.06 -20.33 -14.76
CA ALA A 162 10.97 -20.94 -13.80
C ALA A 162 10.42 -21.11 -12.36
N LYS A 163 11.05 -22.00 -11.60
CA LYS A 163 10.68 -22.50 -10.26
C LYS A 163 10.04 -21.52 -9.22
N PRO A 164 10.41 -20.23 -9.12
CA PRO A 164 9.75 -19.30 -8.17
C PRO A 164 8.27 -19.06 -8.48
N VAL A 165 7.89 -19.05 -9.76
CA VAL A 165 6.55 -18.82 -10.24
C VAL A 165 5.59 -19.97 -9.87
N ASN A 166 6.10 -21.20 -9.75
CA ASN A 166 5.29 -22.36 -9.37
C ASN A 166 4.75 -22.26 -7.92
N THR A 167 5.52 -21.63 -7.01
CA THR A 167 5.08 -21.44 -5.62
C THR A 167 3.93 -20.43 -5.55
N TRP A 168 4.03 -19.31 -6.26
CA TRP A 168 2.96 -18.32 -6.37
C TRP A 168 1.69 -18.90 -6.99
N ASN A 169 1.81 -19.65 -8.09
CA ASN A 169 0.68 -20.33 -8.72
C ASN A 169 0.01 -21.34 -7.80
N LYS A 170 0.80 -22.09 -7.02
CA LYS A 170 0.28 -23.05 -6.03
C LYS A 170 -0.53 -22.31 -4.96
N VAL A 171 -0.01 -21.21 -4.44
CA VAL A 171 -0.69 -20.38 -3.44
C VAL A 171 -1.97 -19.77 -4.03
N LEU A 172 -1.91 -19.18 -5.22
CA LEU A 172 -3.09 -18.59 -5.88
C LEU A 172 -4.19 -19.63 -6.15
N ARG A 173 -3.81 -20.87 -6.54
CA ARG A 173 -4.78 -21.98 -6.71
C ARG A 173 -5.40 -22.42 -5.39
N GLN A 174 -4.60 -22.48 -4.31
CA GLN A 174 -5.11 -22.83 -2.98
C GLN A 174 -6.09 -21.77 -2.46
N ILE A 175 -5.76 -20.48 -2.62
CA ILE A 175 -6.62 -19.37 -2.22
C ILE A 175 -7.90 -19.30 -3.08
N ALA A 176 -7.86 -19.78 -4.31
CA ALA A 176 -9.05 -19.87 -5.18
C ALA A 176 -10.07 -20.91 -4.70
N ASN A 177 -9.66 -21.85 -3.84
CA ASN A 177 -10.56 -22.87 -3.28
C ASN A 177 -11.49 -22.22 -2.24
N PRO A 178 -12.82 -22.34 -2.35
CA PRO A 178 -13.78 -21.80 -1.39
C PRO A 178 -13.68 -22.39 0.02
N VAL A 179 -13.04 -23.56 0.18
CA VAL A 179 -12.81 -24.25 1.47
C VAL A 179 -11.47 -23.88 2.09
N PHE A 180 -10.77 -22.85 1.57
CA PHE A 180 -9.45 -22.45 2.04
C PHE A 180 -9.49 -21.93 3.48
N ASP A 181 -8.91 -22.69 4.43
CA ASP A 181 -8.79 -22.28 5.84
C ASP A 181 -7.62 -21.31 6.02
N THR A 182 -7.96 -20.00 6.08
CA THR A 182 -6.97 -18.93 6.27
C THR A 182 -6.19 -19.03 7.60
N LYS A 183 -6.74 -19.70 8.63
CA LYS A 183 -6.06 -19.86 9.93
C LYS A 183 -4.88 -20.83 9.86
N LYS A 184 -5.00 -21.86 9.03
CA LYS A 184 -3.98 -22.91 8.86
C LYS A 184 -2.71 -22.37 8.17
N PHE A 185 -2.83 -21.30 7.36
CA PHE A 185 -1.74 -20.76 6.54
C PHE A 185 -1.09 -19.49 7.08
N ARG A 186 -1.41 -19.04 8.29
CA ARG A 186 -0.82 -17.84 8.90
C ARG A 186 0.70 -17.86 9.06
N LYS A 187 1.31 -19.04 9.06
CA LYS A 187 2.76 -19.26 9.19
C LYS A 187 3.43 -19.66 7.88
N GLU A 188 2.74 -19.63 6.75
CA GLU A 188 3.31 -19.96 5.46
C GLU A 188 3.79 -18.71 4.75
N PHE A 189 5.01 -18.79 4.21
CA PHE A 189 5.64 -17.74 3.45
C PHE A 189 6.08 -18.27 2.10
N VAL A 190 6.03 -17.43 1.08
CA VAL A 190 6.64 -17.70 -0.22
C VAL A 190 7.80 -16.74 -0.45
N THR A 191 8.87 -17.23 -1.06
CA THR A 191 10.01 -16.40 -1.40
C THR A 191 9.59 -15.27 -2.32
N ASN A 192 9.99 -14.05 -1.99
CA ASN A 192 9.81 -12.87 -2.81
C ASN A 192 11.14 -12.46 -3.43
N HIS A 193 11.19 -12.42 -4.76
CA HIS A 193 12.31 -11.86 -5.50
C HIS A 193 11.97 -10.40 -5.79
N ALA A 194 12.34 -9.52 -4.87
CA ALA A 194 12.07 -8.09 -4.97
C ALA A 194 13.15 -7.39 -5.82
N ASP A 195 12.72 -6.46 -6.66
CA ASP A 195 13.62 -5.60 -7.42
C ASP A 195 14.37 -4.62 -6.48
N ASN A 196 13.72 -4.23 -5.37
CA ASN A 196 14.28 -3.37 -4.32
C ASN A 196 14.44 -4.13 -2.98
N PRO A 197 15.42 -5.05 -2.86
CA PRO A 197 15.58 -5.88 -1.66
C PRO A 197 15.99 -5.09 -0.41
N HIS A 198 16.45 -3.85 -0.55
CA HIS A 198 16.77 -2.94 0.56
C HIS A 198 15.51 -2.34 1.21
N ILE A 199 14.35 -2.35 0.51
CA ILE A 199 13.06 -1.88 1.02
C ILE A 199 12.14 -3.07 1.32
N ASN A 200 12.02 -4.00 0.36
CA ASN A 200 11.05 -5.08 0.40
C ASN A 200 11.46 -6.25 1.29
N TYR A 201 10.47 -6.93 1.85
CA TYR A 201 10.69 -8.24 2.47
C TYR A 201 11.04 -9.30 1.42
N LEU A 202 11.93 -10.23 1.78
CA LEU A 202 12.34 -11.34 0.92
C LEU A 202 11.40 -12.54 1.00
N ARG A 203 10.44 -12.51 1.90
CA ARG A 203 9.38 -13.53 2.04
C ARG A 203 8.02 -12.87 2.16
N CYS A 204 7.05 -13.40 1.42
CA CYS A 204 5.67 -12.90 1.39
C CYS A 204 4.78 -13.81 2.22
N PRO A 205 4.05 -13.29 3.22
CA PRO A 205 3.06 -14.07 3.95
C PRO A 205 1.90 -14.48 3.04
N VAL A 206 1.51 -15.75 3.05
CA VAL A 206 0.34 -16.24 2.31
C VAL A 206 -0.95 -15.56 2.79
N SER A 207 -1.04 -15.26 4.09
CA SER A 207 -2.16 -14.52 4.67
C SER A 207 -2.35 -13.13 4.04
N SER A 208 -1.26 -12.43 3.73
CA SER A 208 -1.33 -11.10 3.08
C SER A 208 -1.89 -11.20 1.65
N ILE A 209 -1.59 -12.28 0.92
CA ILE A 209 -2.16 -12.51 -0.41
C ILE A 209 -3.68 -12.73 -0.31
N VAL A 210 -4.13 -13.41 0.75
CA VAL A 210 -5.58 -13.57 1.03
C VAL A 210 -6.23 -12.22 1.30
N GLU A 211 -5.59 -11.36 2.10
CA GLU A 211 -6.12 -10.03 2.40
C GLU A 211 -6.17 -9.15 1.14
N ILE A 212 -5.14 -9.19 0.28
CA ILE A 212 -5.18 -8.50 -1.01
C ILE A 212 -6.36 -9.01 -1.86
N LYS A 213 -6.60 -10.32 -1.92
CA LYS A 213 -7.72 -10.85 -2.69
C LYS A 213 -9.07 -10.35 -2.17
N LYS A 214 -9.24 -10.21 -0.86
CA LYS A 214 -10.43 -9.60 -0.27
C LYS A 214 -10.57 -8.13 -0.69
N LEU A 215 -9.46 -7.37 -0.64
CA LEU A 215 -9.41 -5.99 -1.08
C LEU A 215 -9.80 -5.86 -2.57
N MET A 216 -9.19 -6.66 -3.45
CA MET A 216 -9.51 -6.71 -4.87
C MET A 216 -11.02 -6.94 -5.12
N ASN A 217 -11.61 -7.91 -4.42
CA ASN A 217 -13.03 -8.21 -4.56
C ASN A 217 -13.94 -7.06 -4.10
N GLN A 218 -13.54 -6.32 -3.07
CA GLN A 218 -14.30 -5.15 -2.60
C GLN A 218 -14.16 -3.99 -3.57
N VAL A 219 -12.93 -3.73 -4.06
CA VAL A 219 -12.68 -2.68 -5.06
C VAL A 219 -13.48 -2.95 -6.33
N GLN A 220 -13.40 -4.16 -6.90
CA GLN A 220 -14.15 -4.52 -8.11
C GLN A 220 -15.66 -4.25 -8.01
N LYS A 221 -16.25 -4.49 -6.83
CA LYS A 221 -17.68 -4.24 -6.60
C LYS A 221 -18.04 -2.76 -6.53
N GLY A 222 -17.08 -1.92 -6.16
CA GLY A 222 -17.31 -0.49 -5.96
C GLY A 222 -16.79 0.41 -7.07
N LEU A 223 -16.09 -0.10 -8.10
CA LEU A 223 -15.47 0.74 -9.14
C LEU A 223 -16.44 1.74 -9.78
N SER A 224 -17.67 1.32 -10.06
CA SER A 224 -18.70 2.18 -10.68
C SER A 224 -19.15 3.35 -9.80
N SER A 225 -18.78 3.38 -8.51
CA SER A 225 -19.09 4.51 -7.61
C SER A 225 -18.01 5.60 -7.62
N ILE A 226 -16.90 5.39 -8.31
CA ILE A 226 -15.81 6.38 -8.42
C ILE A 226 -16.23 7.43 -9.44
N THR A 227 -16.41 8.67 -8.98
CA THR A 227 -16.83 9.82 -9.81
C THR A 227 -15.78 10.92 -9.91
N ILE A 228 -14.73 10.86 -9.08
CA ILE A 228 -13.66 11.87 -9.08
C ILE A 228 -12.69 11.64 -10.25
N PRO A 229 -11.97 12.68 -10.71
CA PRO A 229 -10.91 12.56 -11.71
C PRO A 229 -9.92 11.46 -11.33
N THR A 230 -9.71 10.51 -12.24
CA THR A 230 -8.87 9.34 -11.97
C THR A 230 -7.84 9.15 -13.08
N LEU A 231 -6.55 9.13 -12.70
CA LEU A 231 -5.45 8.76 -13.60
C LEU A 231 -5.07 7.29 -13.33
N VAL A 232 -5.14 6.46 -14.36
CA VAL A 232 -4.73 5.06 -14.30
C VAL A 232 -3.45 4.85 -15.12
N ILE A 233 -2.42 4.31 -14.46
CA ILE A 233 -1.14 3.95 -15.09
C ILE A 233 -0.92 2.46 -14.88
N HIS A 234 -0.69 1.72 -15.97
CA HIS A 234 -0.44 0.28 -15.91
C HIS A 234 0.53 -0.16 -17.00
N ALA A 235 1.54 -0.93 -16.64
CA ALA A 235 2.51 -1.44 -17.61
C ALA A 235 1.92 -2.64 -18.39
N ASP A 236 2.04 -2.62 -19.72
CA ASP A 236 1.56 -3.74 -20.57
C ASP A 236 2.23 -5.07 -20.22
N LYS A 237 3.47 -5.03 -19.76
CA LYS A 237 4.29 -6.20 -19.39
C LYS A 237 4.47 -6.34 -17.88
N ASP A 238 3.54 -5.84 -17.07
CA ASP A 238 3.60 -6.02 -15.62
C ASP A 238 3.79 -7.52 -15.29
N PRO A 239 4.81 -7.90 -14.48
CA PRO A 239 5.11 -9.30 -14.25
C PRO A 239 4.12 -10.01 -13.31
N LYS A 240 3.36 -9.28 -12.48
CA LYS A 240 2.51 -9.81 -11.40
C LYS A 240 1.02 -9.57 -11.63
N VAL A 241 0.67 -8.37 -12.08
CA VAL A 241 -0.71 -7.92 -12.26
C VAL A 241 -1.10 -8.01 -13.73
N ASP A 242 -2.30 -8.46 -14.01
CA ASP A 242 -2.83 -8.49 -15.37
C ASP A 242 -3.16 -7.06 -15.82
N VAL A 243 -2.69 -6.66 -17.01
CA VAL A 243 -2.96 -5.34 -17.60
C VAL A 243 -4.45 -5.03 -17.72
N GLN A 244 -5.28 -6.06 -17.79
CA GLN A 244 -6.74 -5.90 -17.76
C GLN A 244 -7.22 -5.21 -16.48
N SER A 245 -6.47 -5.31 -15.37
CA SER A 245 -6.78 -4.57 -14.13
C SER A 245 -6.84 -3.06 -14.36
N GLY A 246 -5.88 -2.51 -15.10
CA GLY A 246 -5.88 -1.08 -15.43
C GLY A 246 -6.98 -0.65 -16.41
N ARG A 247 -7.48 -1.58 -17.23
CA ARG A 247 -8.59 -1.31 -18.17
C ARG A 247 -9.96 -1.44 -17.50
N ASP A 248 -10.04 -2.21 -16.43
CA ASP A 248 -11.28 -2.44 -15.68
C ASP A 248 -11.57 -1.28 -14.69
N ILE A 249 -10.56 -0.43 -14.37
CA ILE A 249 -10.67 0.80 -13.57
C ILE A 249 -11.13 1.96 -14.45
#